data_b598d06c04b222e463fa51124bb7793a
#
_entry.id   b598d06c04b222e463fa51124bb7793a
#
_cell.length_a   1.000
_cell.length_b   1.000
_cell.length_c   1.000
_cell.angle_alpha   90.00
_cell.angle_beta   90.00
_cell.angle_gamma   90.00
#
_symmetry.space_group_name_H-M   'P 1'
#
loop_
_entity.id
_entity.type
_entity.pdbx_description
1 polymer ?
#
loop_
_entity_poly.entity_id
_entity_poly.type
_entity_poly.pdbx_seq_one_letter_code
_entity_poly.pdbx_strand_id
1 'polypeptide(L)'
;MAFTLNNIASDKNNEAAKRGDAIRALLSKIKIVNGFNERDFQREDVRLHIASIVAALIAGEPIPALVVWTNPETGDIELVDGECRYWAYTDFAGSYPDRFDGYVSVVPFQGTPAQRKALVAKSNSQLPLDPVQRGRVYLSLRDEHGMSRQDIAVEMNKSLAHVDQMILLAGGSREMHEAVERKEISATEATKLIRDHGVDAPAELERRKEAAKEIGKGKVTAKVAAPKAPSRPKVDMVVSNAVVLVNGLNGAILMACEQAEDSLVPVSAHALADLIMAVREMQQAGKAVDADKQVVLFEGEE
;
A
#
# COMPACT_ATOMS: atom_id res chain seq x y z
N MET A 1 7.70 -36.49 -24.61
CA MET A 1 8.46 -36.41 -23.33
C MET A 1 8.31 -35.01 -22.79
N ALA A 2 8.07 -34.87 -21.50
CA ALA A 2 7.98 -33.52 -20.90
C ALA A 2 9.36 -32.83 -20.90
N PHE A 3 9.42 -31.56 -21.25
CA PHE A 3 10.64 -30.78 -21.18
C PHE A 3 11.00 -30.50 -19.72
N THR A 4 12.23 -30.78 -19.31
CA THR A 4 12.81 -30.43 -18.03
C THR A 4 14.18 -29.79 -18.24
N LEU A 5 14.60 -28.91 -17.32
CA LEU A 5 15.91 -28.24 -17.43
C LEU A 5 17.06 -29.28 -17.44
N ASN A 6 16.92 -30.36 -16.66
CA ASN A 6 17.90 -31.44 -16.65
C ASN A 6 18.00 -32.14 -18.01
N ASN A 7 16.88 -32.37 -18.72
CA ASN A 7 16.87 -32.98 -20.05
C ASN A 7 17.51 -32.03 -21.07
N ILE A 8 17.18 -30.71 -21.01
CA ILE A 8 17.79 -29.72 -21.90
C ILE A 8 19.30 -29.63 -21.65
N ALA A 9 19.75 -29.56 -20.37
CA ALA A 9 21.17 -29.48 -20.04
C ALA A 9 21.97 -30.79 -20.35
N SER A 10 21.29 -31.93 -20.50
CA SER A 10 21.89 -33.21 -20.83
C SER A 10 21.97 -33.49 -22.35
N ASP A 11 21.19 -32.71 -23.13
CA ASP A 11 21.23 -32.82 -24.59
C ASP A 11 22.47 -32.11 -25.17
N LYS A 12 23.39 -32.88 -25.73
CA LYS A 12 24.65 -32.37 -26.30
C LYS A 12 24.45 -31.42 -27.48
N ASN A 13 23.30 -31.50 -28.15
CA ASN A 13 22.96 -30.69 -29.32
C ASN A 13 22.20 -29.40 -28.93
N ASN A 14 21.89 -29.22 -27.65
CA ASN A 14 21.17 -28.09 -27.18
C ASN A 14 22.13 -27.08 -26.52
N GLU A 15 22.19 -25.88 -27.06
CA GLU A 15 23.06 -24.80 -26.56
C GLU A 15 22.41 -23.98 -25.44
N ALA A 16 21.11 -24.18 -25.16
CA ALA A 16 20.39 -23.35 -24.19
C ALA A 16 20.83 -23.57 -22.73
N ALA A 17 21.35 -24.77 -22.38
CA ALA A 17 21.85 -25.07 -21.05
C ALA A 17 22.99 -26.11 -21.12
N LYS A 18 23.94 -26.00 -20.16
CA LYS A 18 25.06 -26.95 -19.99
C LYS A 18 25.04 -27.55 -18.60
N ARG A 19 25.38 -28.83 -18.49
CA ARG A 19 25.54 -29.52 -17.22
C ARG A 19 27.00 -29.48 -16.77
N GLY A 20 27.22 -29.07 -15.51
CA GLY A 20 28.49 -29.07 -14.82
C GLY A 20 28.25 -29.42 -13.36
N ASP A 21 29.05 -28.96 -12.43
CA ASP A 21 28.80 -29.06 -10.99
C ASP A 21 27.50 -28.31 -10.60
N ALA A 22 27.09 -27.28 -11.40
CA ALA A 22 25.81 -26.61 -11.36
C ALA A 22 25.25 -26.50 -12.78
N ILE A 23 23.92 -26.49 -12.92
CA ILE A 23 23.25 -26.24 -14.20
C ILE A 23 23.51 -24.77 -14.58
N ARG A 24 23.97 -24.56 -15.82
CA ARG A 24 24.13 -23.25 -16.42
C ARG A 24 23.23 -23.11 -17.64
N ALA A 25 22.55 -21.99 -17.75
CA ALA A 25 21.70 -21.69 -18.90
C ALA A 25 22.25 -20.46 -19.64
N LEU A 26 22.11 -20.48 -20.96
CA LEU A 26 22.46 -19.33 -21.80
C LEU A 26 21.51 -18.17 -21.46
N LEU A 27 22.05 -17.03 -21.06
CA LEU A 27 21.28 -15.86 -20.60
C LEU A 27 20.20 -15.45 -21.62
N SER A 28 20.56 -15.43 -22.91
CA SER A 28 19.66 -15.05 -24.01
C SER A 28 18.52 -16.05 -24.27
N LYS A 29 18.56 -17.23 -23.65
CA LYS A 29 17.50 -18.26 -23.75
C LYS A 29 16.59 -18.27 -22.52
N ILE A 30 16.90 -17.49 -21.50
CA ILE A 30 16.03 -17.31 -20.35
C ILE A 30 14.99 -16.25 -20.70
N LYS A 31 13.71 -16.62 -20.66
CA LYS A 31 12.59 -15.74 -20.98
C LYS A 31 12.05 -15.09 -19.71
N ILE A 32 11.84 -13.77 -19.75
CA ILE A 32 11.06 -13.06 -18.76
C ILE A 32 9.60 -13.11 -19.18
N VAL A 33 8.74 -13.64 -18.30
CA VAL A 33 7.29 -13.65 -18.52
C VAL A 33 6.71 -12.32 -18.12
N ASN A 34 6.14 -11.59 -19.06
CA ASN A 34 5.56 -10.27 -18.80
C ASN A 34 4.44 -10.36 -17.76
N GLY A 35 4.44 -9.45 -16.78
CA GLY A 35 3.45 -9.40 -15.69
C GLY A 35 3.66 -10.50 -14.61
N PHE A 36 4.67 -11.34 -14.74
CA PHE A 36 4.95 -12.34 -13.71
C PHE A 36 5.56 -11.71 -12.44
N ASN A 37 6.48 -10.76 -12.60
CA ASN A 37 7.06 -10.00 -11.50
C ASN A 37 6.35 -8.64 -11.40
N GLU A 38 5.89 -8.30 -10.20
CA GLU A 38 5.20 -7.04 -9.92
C GLU A 38 6.15 -5.86 -9.63
N ARG A 39 7.47 -6.07 -9.71
CA ARG A 39 8.47 -5.05 -9.43
C ARG A 39 8.50 -4.01 -10.54
N ASP A 40 8.54 -2.74 -10.14
CA ASP A 40 8.81 -1.62 -11.06
C ASP A 40 10.33 -1.44 -11.24
N PHE A 41 10.85 -1.83 -12.38
CA PHE A 41 12.28 -1.72 -12.73
C PHE A 41 12.71 -0.31 -13.12
N GLN A 42 11.78 0.65 -13.22
CA GLN A 42 12.10 2.06 -13.46
C GLN A 42 12.43 2.82 -12.16
N ARG A 43 12.12 2.26 -11.01
CA ARG A 43 12.41 2.85 -9.71
C ARG A 43 13.92 2.99 -9.49
N GLU A 44 14.32 4.12 -8.92
CA GLU A 44 15.73 4.43 -8.66
C GLU A 44 16.40 3.40 -7.72
N ASP A 45 15.71 3.00 -6.65
CA ASP A 45 16.22 2.01 -5.70
C ASP A 45 16.47 0.64 -6.36
N VAL A 46 15.62 0.26 -7.33
CA VAL A 46 15.79 -0.99 -8.10
C VAL A 46 16.99 -0.87 -9.05
N ARG A 47 17.14 0.25 -9.75
CA ARG A 47 18.28 0.49 -10.63
C ARG A 47 19.59 0.51 -9.85
N LEU A 48 19.62 1.17 -8.69
CA LEU A 48 20.80 1.18 -7.80
C LEU A 48 21.15 -0.23 -7.31
N HIS A 49 20.13 -1.04 -7.01
CA HIS A 49 20.35 -2.43 -6.64
C HIS A 49 20.92 -3.27 -7.81
N ILE A 50 20.39 -3.10 -9.03
CA ILE A 50 20.98 -3.75 -10.23
C ILE A 50 22.42 -3.31 -10.42
N ALA A 51 22.72 -2.01 -10.33
CA ALA A 51 24.07 -1.47 -10.46
C ALA A 51 25.03 -2.05 -9.40
N SER A 52 24.55 -2.30 -8.17
CA SER A 52 25.36 -2.95 -7.13
C SER A 52 25.72 -4.40 -7.49
N ILE A 53 24.80 -5.12 -8.13
CA ILE A 53 25.06 -6.50 -8.61
C ILE A 53 26.05 -6.46 -9.79
N VAL A 54 25.95 -5.49 -10.70
CA VAL A 54 26.93 -5.28 -11.78
C VAL A 54 28.33 -5.04 -11.22
N ALA A 55 28.43 -4.20 -10.18
CA ALA A 55 29.71 -3.95 -9.51
C ALA A 55 30.32 -5.23 -8.90
N ALA A 56 29.48 -6.09 -8.28
CA ALA A 56 29.93 -7.39 -7.78
C ALA A 56 30.38 -8.32 -8.90
N LEU A 57 29.70 -8.34 -10.06
CA LEU A 57 30.14 -9.09 -11.25
C LEU A 57 31.51 -8.58 -11.77
N ILE A 58 31.71 -7.27 -11.81
CA ILE A 58 32.98 -6.67 -12.22
C ILE A 58 34.10 -7.09 -11.26
N ALA A 59 33.81 -7.14 -9.95
CA ALA A 59 34.76 -7.58 -8.92
C ALA A 59 35.02 -9.10 -8.95
N GLY A 60 34.22 -9.89 -9.70
CA GLY A 60 34.32 -11.35 -9.73
C GLY A 60 33.72 -12.04 -8.52
N GLU A 61 32.83 -11.35 -7.81
CA GLU A 61 32.13 -11.91 -6.65
C GLU A 61 31.09 -12.96 -7.09
N PRO A 62 30.84 -14.00 -6.27
CA PRO A 62 29.85 -15.01 -6.58
C PRO A 62 28.43 -14.42 -6.49
N ILE A 63 27.68 -14.53 -7.59
CA ILE A 63 26.28 -14.11 -7.64
C ILE A 63 25.40 -15.37 -7.48
N PRO A 64 24.37 -15.31 -6.60
CA PRO A 64 23.44 -16.42 -6.43
C PRO A 64 22.77 -16.82 -7.75
N ALA A 65 22.54 -18.12 -7.95
CA ALA A 65 21.91 -18.65 -9.15
C ALA A 65 20.51 -18.08 -9.37
N LEU A 66 20.11 -17.94 -10.63
CA LEU A 66 18.74 -17.60 -11.02
C LEU A 66 17.83 -18.81 -10.79
N VAL A 67 16.59 -18.59 -10.38
CA VAL A 67 15.60 -19.66 -10.32
C VAL A 67 14.78 -19.65 -11.61
N VAL A 68 14.75 -20.77 -12.30
CA VAL A 68 14.07 -20.88 -13.60
C VAL A 68 13.09 -22.06 -13.59
N TRP A 69 12.05 -21.94 -14.38
CA TRP A 69 11.10 -23.00 -14.63
C TRP A 69 11.11 -23.35 -16.12
N THR A 70 11.11 -24.63 -16.42
CA THR A 70 11.02 -25.07 -17.80
C THR A 70 9.57 -25.36 -18.13
N ASN A 71 9.03 -24.64 -19.10
CA ASN A 71 7.67 -24.86 -19.58
C ASN A 71 7.60 -26.26 -20.22
N PRO A 72 6.78 -27.19 -19.69
CA PRO A 72 6.74 -28.56 -20.17
C PRO A 72 6.15 -28.73 -21.58
N GLU A 73 5.43 -27.71 -22.05
CA GLU A 73 4.77 -27.74 -23.37
C GLU A 73 5.68 -27.18 -24.47
N THR A 74 6.36 -26.07 -24.19
CA THR A 74 7.18 -25.34 -25.17
C THR A 74 8.67 -25.61 -25.04
N GLY A 75 9.13 -26.10 -23.87
CA GLY A 75 10.55 -26.25 -23.56
C GLY A 75 11.24 -24.91 -23.20
N ASP A 76 10.51 -23.82 -23.12
CA ASP A 76 11.08 -22.53 -22.77
C ASP A 76 11.60 -22.50 -21.34
N ILE A 77 12.74 -21.84 -21.13
CA ILE A 77 13.32 -21.59 -19.82
C ILE A 77 12.81 -20.24 -19.35
N GLU A 78 11.86 -20.24 -18.43
CA GLU A 78 11.23 -19.03 -17.89
C GLU A 78 11.85 -18.63 -16.55
N LEU A 79 12.16 -17.36 -16.40
CA LEU A 79 12.68 -16.81 -15.14
C LEU A 79 11.58 -16.80 -14.07
N VAL A 80 11.90 -17.34 -12.89
CA VAL A 80 11.00 -17.36 -11.73
C VAL A 80 11.47 -16.39 -10.65
N ASP A 81 12.77 -16.39 -10.36
CA ASP A 81 13.38 -15.47 -9.39
C ASP A 81 14.76 -15.02 -9.83
N GLY A 82 15.09 -13.79 -9.43
CA GLY A 82 16.38 -13.19 -9.71
C GLY A 82 16.37 -12.20 -10.87
N GLU A 83 15.26 -11.54 -11.17
CA GLU A 83 15.16 -10.64 -12.32
C GLU A 83 16.14 -9.44 -12.22
N CYS A 84 16.42 -8.89 -11.03
CA CYS A 84 17.49 -7.90 -10.88
C CYS A 84 18.87 -8.47 -11.26
N ARG A 85 19.13 -9.74 -10.92
CA ARG A 85 20.37 -10.45 -11.31
C ARG A 85 20.41 -10.70 -12.82
N TYR A 86 19.28 -11.05 -13.42
CA TYR A 86 19.17 -11.22 -14.88
C TYR A 86 19.52 -9.90 -15.61
N TRP A 87 18.95 -8.78 -15.19
CA TRP A 87 19.26 -7.48 -15.78
C TRP A 87 20.70 -7.07 -15.53
N ALA A 88 21.25 -7.36 -14.33
CA ALA A 88 22.66 -7.09 -14.05
C ALA A 88 23.61 -7.90 -14.95
N TYR A 89 23.30 -9.17 -15.21
CA TYR A 89 24.06 -9.98 -16.18
C TYR A 89 23.93 -9.44 -17.61
N THR A 90 22.76 -8.93 -17.98
CA THR A 90 22.54 -8.31 -19.30
C THR A 90 23.38 -7.07 -19.48
N ASP A 91 23.39 -6.18 -18.46
CA ASP A 91 24.21 -4.95 -18.46
C ASP A 91 25.72 -5.30 -18.46
N PHE A 92 26.12 -6.29 -17.66
CA PHE A 92 27.50 -6.75 -17.59
C PHE A 92 27.95 -7.35 -18.95
N ALA A 93 27.15 -8.17 -19.58
CA ALA A 93 27.44 -8.76 -20.88
C ALA A 93 27.60 -7.68 -21.98
N GLY A 94 26.76 -6.65 -21.95
CA GLY A 94 26.86 -5.53 -22.90
C GLY A 94 28.11 -4.67 -22.70
N SER A 95 28.54 -4.47 -21.44
CA SER A 95 29.69 -3.63 -21.09
C SER A 95 31.03 -4.37 -21.11
N TYR A 96 31.02 -5.69 -20.88
CA TYR A 96 32.21 -6.53 -20.76
C TYR A 96 32.07 -7.86 -21.52
N PRO A 97 31.85 -7.83 -22.85
CA PRO A 97 31.55 -9.04 -23.64
C PRO A 97 32.67 -10.09 -23.57
N ASP A 98 33.92 -9.67 -23.49
CA ASP A 98 35.08 -10.57 -23.41
C ASP A 98 35.22 -11.28 -22.05
N ARG A 99 34.51 -10.82 -21.03
CA ARG A 99 34.53 -11.38 -19.67
C ARG A 99 33.33 -12.28 -19.35
N PHE A 100 32.40 -12.42 -20.28
CA PHE A 100 31.15 -13.14 -20.09
C PHE A 100 30.96 -14.19 -21.19
N ASP A 101 30.89 -15.45 -20.80
CA ASP A 101 30.72 -16.58 -21.74
C ASP A 101 29.27 -16.84 -22.17
N GLY A 102 28.34 -15.96 -21.77
CA GLY A 102 26.91 -16.05 -22.08
C GLY A 102 26.10 -16.92 -21.12
N TYR A 103 26.73 -17.65 -20.21
CA TYR A 103 26.05 -18.61 -19.35
C TYR A 103 25.97 -18.14 -17.90
N VAL A 104 24.79 -18.29 -17.28
CA VAL A 104 24.52 -18.00 -15.88
C VAL A 104 24.13 -19.26 -15.13
N SER A 105 24.49 -19.33 -13.84
CA SER A 105 24.09 -20.43 -12.98
C SER A 105 22.58 -20.37 -12.73
N VAL A 106 21.91 -21.51 -12.83
CA VAL A 106 20.46 -21.62 -12.64
C VAL A 106 20.10 -22.81 -11.75
N VAL A 107 18.98 -22.63 -11.01
CA VAL A 107 18.37 -23.68 -10.21
C VAL A 107 16.96 -23.93 -10.75
N PRO A 108 16.58 -25.17 -11.06
CA PRO A 108 15.23 -25.47 -11.54
C PRO A 108 14.22 -25.31 -10.39
N PHE A 109 13.18 -24.55 -10.65
CA PHE A 109 12.04 -24.44 -9.74
C PHE A 109 11.22 -25.73 -9.77
N GLN A 110 10.84 -26.21 -8.59
CA GLN A 110 9.94 -27.35 -8.41
C GLN A 110 8.75 -26.90 -7.57
N GLY A 111 7.54 -27.05 -8.08
CA GLY A 111 6.32 -26.65 -7.38
C GLY A 111 5.16 -26.37 -8.33
N THR A 112 4.03 -26.01 -7.75
CA THR A 112 2.83 -25.64 -8.50
C THR A 112 2.95 -24.25 -9.14
N PRO A 113 2.12 -23.90 -10.13
CA PRO A 113 2.07 -22.54 -10.68
C PRO A 113 1.83 -21.46 -9.60
N ALA A 114 0.96 -21.74 -8.62
CA ALA A 114 0.72 -20.85 -7.50
C ALA A 114 1.97 -20.62 -6.62
N GLN A 115 2.71 -21.71 -6.31
CA GLN A 115 3.97 -21.60 -5.56
C GLN A 115 5.04 -20.87 -6.36
N ARG A 116 5.05 -21.00 -7.68
CA ARG A 116 5.93 -20.24 -8.57
C ARG A 116 5.64 -18.73 -8.45
N LYS A 117 4.37 -18.31 -8.52
CA LYS A 117 3.98 -16.90 -8.31
C LYS A 117 4.27 -16.41 -6.89
N ALA A 118 4.02 -17.24 -5.88
CA ALA A 118 4.30 -16.92 -4.48
C ALA A 118 5.80 -16.67 -4.21
N LEU A 119 6.69 -17.38 -4.93
CA LEU A 119 8.13 -17.21 -4.77
C LEU A 119 8.58 -15.78 -5.06
N VAL A 120 7.95 -15.09 -6.02
CA VAL A 120 8.24 -13.67 -6.33
C VAL A 120 8.12 -12.77 -5.10
N ALA A 121 7.13 -13.03 -4.24
CA ALA A 121 6.95 -12.24 -3.03
C ALA A 121 7.79 -12.74 -1.83
N LYS A 122 8.23 -14.01 -1.85
CA LYS A 122 9.03 -14.62 -0.78
C LYS A 122 10.53 -14.35 -0.91
N SER A 123 11.06 -14.40 -2.13
CA SER A 123 12.50 -14.42 -2.41
C SER A 123 13.23 -13.09 -2.21
N ASN A 124 12.50 -12.00 -2.04
CA ASN A 124 13.04 -10.65 -1.99
C ASN A 124 13.50 -10.22 -0.59
N SER A 125 14.56 -10.85 -0.06
CA SER A 125 15.13 -10.48 1.24
C SER A 125 15.95 -9.18 1.21
N GLN A 126 16.67 -8.92 0.12
CA GLN A 126 17.54 -7.74 -0.01
C GLN A 126 16.78 -6.49 -0.48
N LEU A 127 15.83 -6.64 -1.39
CA LEU A 127 14.96 -5.56 -1.85
C LEU A 127 13.49 -6.04 -1.83
N PRO A 128 12.79 -5.93 -0.70
CA PRO A 128 11.41 -6.41 -0.57
C PRO A 128 10.46 -5.74 -1.57
N LEU A 129 9.47 -6.47 -2.04
CA LEU A 129 8.33 -5.87 -2.73
C LEU A 129 7.65 -4.84 -1.83
N ASP A 130 7.27 -3.70 -2.38
CA ASP A 130 6.45 -2.74 -1.65
C ASP A 130 5.05 -3.32 -1.33
N PRO A 131 4.29 -2.69 -0.44
CA PRO A 131 2.98 -3.21 -0.03
C PRO A 131 1.98 -3.35 -1.18
N VAL A 132 2.00 -2.46 -2.17
CA VAL A 132 1.10 -2.50 -3.34
C VAL A 132 1.47 -3.67 -4.24
N GLN A 133 2.74 -3.81 -4.58
CA GLN A 133 3.26 -4.92 -5.39
C GLN A 133 2.97 -6.28 -4.72
N ARG A 134 3.17 -6.37 -3.41
CA ARG A 134 2.84 -7.59 -2.65
C ARG A 134 1.36 -7.89 -2.69
N GLY A 135 0.51 -6.88 -2.58
CA GLY A 135 -0.94 -7.02 -2.70
C GLY A 135 -1.36 -7.53 -4.08
N ARG A 136 -0.71 -7.07 -5.16
CA ARG A 136 -0.93 -7.56 -6.53
C ARG A 136 -0.58 -9.04 -6.68
N VAL A 137 0.53 -9.49 -6.06
CA VAL A 137 0.85 -10.93 -6.02
C VAL A 137 -0.26 -11.71 -5.30
N TYR A 138 -0.77 -11.21 -4.17
CA TYR A 138 -1.86 -11.90 -3.45
C TYR A 138 -3.17 -11.92 -4.24
N LEU A 139 -3.47 -10.85 -4.99
CA LEU A 139 -4.60 -10.82 -5.93
C LEU A 139 -4.44 -11.90 -7.02
N SER A 140 -3.28 -11.98 -7.66
CA SER A 140 -3.01 -13.00 -8.68
C SER A 140 -3.13 -14.42 -8.10
N LEU A 141 -2.61 -14.68 -6.88
CA LEU A 141 -2.76 -15.98 -6.21
C LEU A 141 -4.23 -16.34 -5.98
N ARG A 142 -5.07 -15.35 -5.62
CA ARG A 142 -6.50 -15.55 -5.43
C ARG A 142 -7.23 -15.74 -6.76
N ASP A 143 -7.04 -14.83 -7.71
CA ASP A 143 -7.89 -14.67 -8.88
C ASP A 143 -7.48 -15.59 -10.05
N GLU A 144 -6.18 -15.81 -10.24
CA GLU A 144 -5.64 -16.63 -11.33
C GLU A 144 -5.35 -18.06 -10.88
N HIS A 145 -4.96 -18.24 -9.61
CA HIS A 145 -4.59 -19.56 -9.07
C HIS A 145 -5.61 -20.15 -8.11
N GLY A 146 -6.74 -19.47 -7.86
CA GLY A 146 -7.87 -19.96 -7.07
C GLY A 146 -7.55 -20.24 -5.60
N MET A 147 -6.47 -19.66 -5.05
CA MET A 147 -6.10 -19.85 -3.66
C MET A 147 -7.05 -19.10 -2.73
N SER A 148 -7.49 -19.74 -1.65
CA SER A 148 -8.21 -19.03 -0.60
C SER A 148 -7.28 -18.05 0.14
N ARG A 149 -7.83 -17.03 0.80
CA ARG A 149 -7.05 -16.08 1.59
C ARG A 149 -6.29 -16.77 2.73
N GLN A 150 -6.85 -17.84 3.27
CA GLN A 150 -6.21 -18.69 4.28
C GLN A 150 -4.99 -19.42 3.70
N ASP A 151 -5.14 -20.01 2.51
CA ASP A 151 -4.04 -20.72 1.85
C ASP A 151 -2.91 -19.75 1.50
N ILE A 152 -3.25 -18.52 1.03
CA ILE A 152 -2.27 -17.46 0.79
C ILE A 152 -1.56 -17.09 2.09
N ALA A 153 -2.28 -16.96 3.21
CA ALA A 153 -1.69 -16.62 4.50
C ALA A 153 -0.68 -17.71 4.97
N VAL A 154 -1.05 -18.97 4.82
CA VAL A 154 -0.17 -20.11 5.12
C VAL A 154 1.04 -20.12 4.17
N GLU A 155 0.81 -20.04 2.85
CA GLU A 155 1.87 -20.06 1.84
C GLU A 155 2.88 -18.94 2.04
N MET A 156 2.40 -17.73 2.37
CA MET A 156 3.23 -16.53 2.56
C MET A 156 3.81 -16.40 3.98
N ASN A 157 3.45 -17.30 4.89
CA ASN A 157 3.79 -17.20 6.33
C ASN A 157 3.40 -15.83 6.91
N LYS A 158 2.15 -15.43 6.67
CA LYS A 158 1.57 -14.16 7.14
C LYS A 158 0.23 -14.42 7.81
N SER A 159 -0.24 -13.44 8.61
CA SER A 159 -1.59 -13.50 9.16
C SER A 159 -2.65 -13.26 8.08
N LEU A 160 -3.84 -13.82 8.25
CA LEU A 160 -4.99 -13.56 7.38
C LEU A 160 -5.30 -12.06 7.27
N ALA A 161 -5.23 -11.35 8.40
CA ALA A 161 -5.44 -9.89 8.44
C ALA A 161 -4.41 -9.13 7.58
N HIS A 162 -3.15 -9.60 7.53
CA HIS A 162 -2.14 -9.02 6.65
C HIS A 162 -2.47 -9.27 5.18
N VAL A 163 -2.92 -10.48 4.83
CA VAL A 163 -3.33 -10.81 3.46
C VAL A 163 -4.51 -9.96 3.03
N ASP A 164 -5.55 -9.85 3.86
CA ASP A 164 -6.73 -9.01 3.60
C ASP A 164 -6.35 -7.53 3.42
N GLN A 165 -5.44 -7.03 4.24
CA GLN A 165 -4.92 -5.67 4.15
C GLN A 165 -4.21 -5.41 2.82
N MET A 166 -3.34 -6.32 2.39
CA MET A 166 -2.59 -6.16 1.15
C MET A 166 -3.49 -6.27 -0.08
N ILE A 167 -4.45 -7.20 -0.08
CA ILE A 167 -5.45 -7.35 -1.15
C ILE A 167 -6.31 -6.09 -1.27
N LEU A 168 -6.80 -5.55 -0.14
CA LEU A 168 -7.59 -4.33 -0.12
C LEU A 168 -6.78 -3.13 -0.64
N LEU A 169 -5.52 -3.01 -0.25
CA LEU A 169 -4.63 -1.95 -0.73
C LEU A 169 -4.43 -2.04 -2.25
N ALA A 170 -4.14 -3.23 -2.76
CA ALA A 170 -3.91 -3.43 -4.20
C ALA A 170 -5.16 -3.22 -5.06
N GLY A 171 -6.36 -3.39 -4.48
CA GLY A 171 -7.65 -3.05 -5.10
C GLY A 171 -8.01 -1.56 -5.03
N GLY A 172 -7.17 -0.74 -4.39
CA GLY A 172 -7.38 0.71 -4.28
C GLY A 172 -7.10 1.47 -5.59
N SER A 173 -7.34 2.77 -5.57
CA SER A 173 -7.09 3.62 -6.73
C SER A 173 -5.59 3.85 -6.98
N ARG A 174 -5.26 4.30 -8.19
CA ARG A 174 -3.88 4.61 -8.58
C ARG A 174 -3.26 5.68 -7.67
N GLU A 175 -4.02 6.70 -7.32
CA GLU A 175 -3.57 7.80 -6.45
C GLU A 175 -3.17 7.28 -5.06
N MET A 176 -3.94 6.31 -4.52
CA MET A 176 -3.62 5.66 -3.24
C MET A 176 -2.33 4.83 -3.34
N HIS A 177 -2.13 4.12 -4.46
CA HIS A 177 -0.90 3.37 -4.70
C HIS A 177 0.33 4.28 -4.78
N GLU A 178 0.25 5.35 -5.58
CA GLU A 178 1.34 6.33 -5.72
C GLU A 178 1.70 6.99 -4.39
N ALA A 179 0.72 7.32 -3.57
CA ALA A 179 0.95 7.91 -2.25
C ALA A 179 1.68 6.95 -1.28
N VAL A 180 1.38 5.65 -1.34
CA VAL A 180 2.09 4.62 -0.56
C VAL A 180 3.52 4.43 -1.09
N GLU A 181 3.70 4.36 -2.40
CA GLU A 181 5.00 4.22 -3.06
C GLU A 181 5.93 5.40 -2.77
N ARG A 182 5.40 6.63 -2.77
CA ARG A 182 6.12 7.85 -2.38
C ARG A 182 6.31 7.99 -0.87
N LYS A 183 5.81 7.05 -0.07
CA LYS A 183 5.87 7.08 1.41
C LYS A 183 5.18 8.31 2.03
N GLU A 184 4.23 8.91 1.33
CA GLU A 184 3.40 10.02 1.82
C GLU A 184 2.40 9.54 2.87
N ILE A 185 1.94 8.30 2.73
CA ILE A 185 1.08 7.60 3.67
C ILE A 185 1.57 6.17 3.90
N SER A 186 1.33 5.61 5.07
CA SER A 186 1.65 4.19 5.33
C SER A 186 0.62 3.27 4.68
N ALA A 187 1.02 2.04 4.32
CA ALA A 187 0.11 1.03 3.79
C ALA A 187 -1.09 0.77 4.72
N THR A 188 -0.86 0.78 6.04
CA THR A 188 -1.91 0.58 7.04
C THR A 188 -2.93 1.72 7.03
N GLU A 189 -2.46 2.97 6.97
CA GLU A 189 -3.36 4.12 6.95
C GLU A 189 -4.07 4.24 5.60
N ALA A 190 -3.39 3.94 4.48
CA ALA A 190 -4.02 3.87 3.16
C ALA A 190 -5.14 2.83 3.12
N THR A 191 -4.88 1.63 3.65
CA THR A 191 -5.90 0.57 3.75
C THR A 191 -7.10 1.00 4.59
N LYS A 192 -6.86 1.74 5.68
CA LYS A 192 -7.92 2.29 6.52
C LYS A 192 -8.76 3.30 5.74
N LEU A 193 -8.12 4.23 5.01
CA LEU A 193 -8.82 5.19 4.16
C LEU A 193 -9.69 4.50 3.10
N ILE A 194 -9.13 3.50 2.41
CA ILE A 194 -9.87 2.74 1.40
C ILE A 194 -11.09 2.03 2.04
N ARG A 195 -10.93 1.46 3.23
CA ARG A 195 -12.02 0.79 3.94
C ARG A 195 -13.12 1.75 4.37
N ASP A 196 -12.74 2.90 4.91
CA ASP A 196 -13.64 3.85 5.55
C ASP A 196 -14.34 4.75 4.52
N HIS A 197 -13.68 5.07 3.39
CA HIS A 197 -14.15 6.04 2.40
C HIS A 197 -14.35 5.45 0.98
N GLY A 198 -13.93 4.22 0.72
CA GLY A 198 -14.13 3.58 -0.58
C GLY A 198 -13.57 4.40 -1.74
N VAL A 199 -14.45 4.78 -2.67
CA VAL A 199 -14.09 5.58 -3.86
C VAL A 199 -13.66 7.01 -3.52
N ASP A 200 -14.04 7.54 -2.37
CA ASP A 200 -13.69 8.89 -1.90
C ASP A 200 -12.35 8.92 -1.14
N ALA A 201 -11.68 7.78 -0.96
CA ALA A 201 -10.41 7.69 -0.25
C ALA A 201 -9.31 8.63 -0.80
N PRO A 202 -9.16 8.85 -2.13
CA PRO A 202 -8.19 9.81 -2.66
C PRO A 202 -8.50 11.25 -2.24
N ALA A 203 -9.76 11.68 -2.29
CA ALA A 203 -10.16 13.02 -1.88
C ALA A 203 -9.87 13.26 -0.38
N GLU A 204 -10.18 12.27 0.46
CA GLU A 204 -9.85 12.30 1.88
C GLU A 204 -8.34 12.33 2.12
N LEU A 205 -7.56 11.60 1.32
CA LEU A 205 -6.10 11.64 1.40
C LEU A 205 -5.56 13.05 1.12
N GLU A 206 -6.03 13.73 0.07
CA GLU A 206 -5.57 15.09 -0.25
C GLU A 206 -5.94 16.07 0.87
N ARG A 207 -7.15 16.00 1.41
CA ARG A 207 -7.56 16.81 2.57
C ARG A 207 -6.62 16.60 3.76
N ARG A 208 -6.22 15.37 4.04
CA ARG A 208 -5.28 15.05 5.12
C ARG A 208 -3.85 15.49 4.82
N LYS A 209 -3.43 15.50 3.56
CA LYS A 209 -2.14 16.04 3.16
C LYS A 209 -2.07 17.56 3.38
N GLU A 210 -3.13 18.29 3.07
CA GLU A 210 -3.22 19.73 3.34
C GLU A 210 -3.15 20.02 4.83
N ALA A 211 -3.93 19.32 5.64
CA ALA A 211 -3.87 19.43 7.11
C ALA A 211 -2.49 19.04 7.67
N ALA A 212 -1.79 18.08 7.06
CA ALA A 212 -0.44 17.72 7.47
C ALA A 212 0.57 18.82 7.16
N LYS A 213 0.43 19.49 6.01
CA LYS A 213 1.28 20.63 5.61
C LYS A 213 1.13 21.82 6.55
N GLU A 214 -0.09 22.15 6.96
CA GLU A 214 -0.38 23.25 7.90
C GLU A 214 0.33 23.06 9.25
N ILE A 215 0.50 21.81 9.69
CA ILE A 215 1.20 21.48 10.96
C ILE A 215 2.67 21.11 10.75
N GLY A 216 3.24 21.39 9.56
CA GLY A 216 4.66 21.15 9.23
C GLY A 216 5.06 19.69 9.14
N LYS A 217 4.12 18.77 8.89
CA LYS A 217 4.40 17.34 8.72
C LYS A 217 4.37 16.93 7.26
N GLY A 218 5.45 16.30 6.79
CA GLY A 218 5.55 15.80 5.42
C GLY A 218 4.85 14.45 5.16
N LYS A 219 4.23 13.84 6.18
CA LYS A 219 3.55 12.54 6.06
C LYS A 219 2.18 12.56 6.72
N VAL A 220 1.22 11.93 6.05
CA VAL A 220 -0.10 11.67 6.64
C VAL A 220 0.02 10.52 7.65
N THR A 221 -0.28 10.83 8.90
CA THR A 221 -0.30 9.84 9.98
C THR A 221 -1.69 9.80 10.61
N ALA A 222 -2.04 8.70 11.29
CA ALA A 222 -3.31 8.57 11.99
C ALA A 222 -3.61 9.73 12.96
N LYS A 223 -2.58 10.41 13.47
CA LYS A 223 -2.73 11.59 14.36
C LYS A 223 -3.08 12.88 13.61
N VAL A 224 -2.82 12.96 12.31
CA VAL A 224 -3.21 14.09 11.45
C VAL A 224 -4.63 13.88 10.93
N ALA A 225 -5.09 12.67 10.96
CA ALA A 225 -6.16 12.13 10.15
C ALA A 225 -7.58 12.26 10.72
N ALA A 226 -7.74 12.62 11.98
CA ALA A 226 -9.07 12.85 12.54
C ALA A 226 -9.01 14.08 13.42
N PRO A 227 -9.91 15.06 13.22
CA PRO A 227 -10.25 15.93 14.31
C PRO A 227 -10.61 15.01 15.48
N LYS A 228 -9.87 15.11 16.57
CA LYS A 228 -10.24 14.38 17.78
C LYS A 228 -11.68 14.76 18.09
N ALA A 229 -12.58 13.79 18.06
CA ALA A 229 -13.91 13.98 18.60
C ALA A 229 -13.75 14.67 19.98
N PRO A 230 -14.55 15.70 20.29
CA PRO A 230 -14.44 16.37 21.56
C PRO A 230 -14.49 15.33 22.68
N SER A 231 -13.64 15.49 23.68
CA SER A 231 -13.62 14.53 24.78
C SER A 231 -14.99 14.47 25.45
N ARG A 232 -15.42 13.28 25.86
CA ARG A 232 -16.72 13.08 26.53
C ARG A 232 -17.02 14.12 27.61
N PRO A 233 -16.05 14.51 28.49
CA PRO A 233 -16.30 15.58 29.45
C PRO A 233 -16.66 16.94 28.83
N LYS A 234 -16.10 17.28 27.65
CA LYS A 234 -16.45 18.54 26.96
C LYS A 234 -17.82 18.49 26.32
N VAL A 235 -18.21 17.37 25.77
CA VAL A 235 -19.56 17.12 25.25
C VAL A 235 -20.57 17.20 26.41
N ASP A 236 -20.27 16.51 27.51
CA ASP A 236 -21.13 16.53 28.71
C ASP A 236 -21.30 17.94 29.27
N MET A 237 -20.25 18.77 29.26
CA MET A 237 -20.32 20.16 29.69
C MET A 237 -21.22 21.01 28.79
N VAL A 238 -21.13 20.85 27.45
CA VAL A 238 -22.03 21.54 26.51
C VAL A 238 -23.48 21.13 26.73
N VAL A 239 -23.72 19.81 26.87
CA VAL A 239 -25.05 19.26 27.12
C VAL A 239 -25.60 19.79 28.45
N SER A 240 -24.81 19.80 29.54
CA SER A 240 -25.23 20.29 30.84
C SER A 240 -25.60 21.79 30.80
N ASN A 241 -24.79 22.61 30.13
CA ASN A 241 -25.08 24.05 30.00
C ASN A 241 -26.30 24.32 29.10
N ALA A 242 -26.50 23.49 28.04
CA ALA A 242 -27.71 23.58 27.25
C ALA A 242 -28.96 23.22 28.06
N VAL A 243 -28.88 22.17 28.89
CA VAL A 243 -29.98 21.80 29.79
C VAL A 243 -30.31 22.92 30.80
N VAL A 244 -29.29 23.57 31.38
CA VAL A 244 -29.49 24.71 32.29
C VAL A 244 -30.19 25.87 31.57
N LEU A 245 -29.79 26.18 30.33
CA LEU A 245 -30.43 27.19 29.50
C LEU A 245 -31.91 26.87 29.27
N VAL A 246 -32.19 25.64 28.79
CA VAL A 246 -33.56 25.20 28.50
C VAL A 246 -34.43 25.17 29.73
N ASN A 247 -33.93 24.69 30.88
CA ASN A 247 -34.68 24.65 32.13
C ASN A 247 -34.95 26.05 32.71
N GLY A 248 -34.19 27.06 32.28
CA GLY A 248 -34.41 28.45 32.62
C GLY A 248 -35.53 29.14 31.82
N LEU A 249 -36.05 28.48 30.76
CA LEU A 249 -37.14 28.99 29.94
C LEU A 249 -38.49 28.72 30.63
N ASN A 250 -39.39 29.70 30.57
CA ASN A 250 -40.76 29.51 31.09
C ASN A 250 -41.63 28.76 30.06
N GLY A 251 -42.77 28.22 30.49
CA GLY A 251 -43.66 27.42 29.65
C GLY A 251 -44.16 28.15 28.40
N ALA A 252 -44.39 29.46 28.45
CA ALA A 252 -44.83 30.23 27.29
C ALA A 252 -43.73 30.32 26.22
N ILE A 253 -42.47 30.48 26.65
CA ILE A 253 -41.29 30.50 25.76
C ILE A 253 -41.08 29.11 25.13
N LEU A 254 -41.21 28.05 25.89
CA LEU A 254 -41.10 26.68 25.35
C LEU A 254 -42.19 26.40 24.29
N MET A 255 -43.41 26.82 24.52
CA MET A 255 -44.50 26.69 23.54
C MET A 255 -44.24 27.52 22.27
N ALA A 256 -43.73 28.73 22.37
CA ALA A 256 -43.35 29.55 21.23
C ALA A 256 -42.22 28.89 20.39
N CYS A 257 -41.21 28.32 21.06
CA CYS A 257 -40.15 27.52 20.39
C CYS A 257 -40.69 26.28 19.70
N GLU A 258 -41.62 25.57 20.32
CA GLU A 258 -42.26 24.36 19.71
C GLU A 258 -43.11 24.71 18.50
N GLN A 259 -43.73 25.90 18.48
CA GLN A 259 -44.54 26.37 17.34
C GLN A 259 -43.69 27.00 16.23
N ALA A 260 -42.37 27.05 16.40
CA ALA A 260 -41.41 27.64 15.45
C ALA A 260 -41.80 29.07 15.05
N GLU A 261 -42.34 29.86 15.99
CA GLU A 261 -42.64 31.26 15.77
C GLU A 261 -41.37 32.11 15.68
N ASP A 262 -41.35 33.01 14.71
CA ASP A 262 -40.20 33.92 14.47
C ASP A 262 -40.23 35.08 15.50
N SER A 263 -40.05 34.72 16.76
CA SER A 263 -40.12 35.67 17.90
C SER A 263 -38.83 35.64 18.70
N LEU A 264 -38.41 36.83 19.17
CA LEU A 264 -37.28 37.00 20.10
C LEU A 264 -37.65 36.42 21.46
N VAL A 265 -36.86 35.46 21.90
CA VAL A 265 -37.07 34.79 23.18
C VAL A 265 -36.01 35.25 24.18
N PRO A 266 -36.40 35.89 25.35
CA PRO A 266 -35.45 36.27 26.36
C PRO A 266 -34.87 35.04 27.07
N VAL A 267 -33.55 34.90 27.05
CA VAL A 267 -32.82 33.88 27.77
C VAL A 267 -31.88 34.50 28.79
N SER A 268 -31.50 33.72 29.82
CA SER A 268 -30.50 34.18 30.77
C SER A 268 -29.17 34.44 30.07
N ALA A 269 -28.69 35.69 30.10
CA ALA A 269 -27.41 36.09 29.53
C ALA A 269 -26.24 35.26 30.11
N HIS A 270 -26.31 34.91 31.40
CA HIS A 270 -25.28 34.11 32.07
C HIS A 270 -25.28 32.65 31.55
N ALA A 271 -26.45 32.01 31.50
CA ALA A 271 -26.55 30.63 31.00
C ALA A 271 -26.19 30.54 29.51
N LEU A 272 -26.51 31.56 28.72
CA LEU A 272 -26.12 31.66 27.32
C LEU A 272 -24.59 31.83 27.17
N ALA A 273 -23.97 32.67 28.00
CA ALA A 273 -22.53 32.87 28.01
C ALA A 273 -21.78 31.56 28.35
N ASP A 274 -22.25 30.82 29.35
CA ASP A 274 -21.66 29.53 29.75
C ASP A 274 -21.77 28.50 28.63
N LEU A 275 -22.90 28.46 27.94
CA LEU A 275 -23.07 27.56 26.77
C LEU A 275 -22.13 27.98 25.62
N ILE A 276 -22.04 29.27 25.30
CA ILE A 276 -21.14 29.77 24.25
C ILE A 276 -19.69 29.45 24.60
N MET A 277 -19.25 29.62 25.84
CA MET A 277 -17.90 29.26 26.25
C MET A 277 -17.62 27.76 26.09
N ALA A 278 -18.54 26.91 26.56
CA ALA A 278 -18.42 25.48 26.45
C ALA A 278 -18.36 25.00 24.97
N VAL A 279 -19.17 25.60 24.10
CA VAL A 279 -19.16 25.33 22.64
C VAL A 279 -17.84 25.77 22.03
N ARG A 280 -17.32 26.94 22.36
CA ARG A 280 -16.02 27.44 21.88
C ARG A 280 -14.87 26.55 22.33
N GLU A 281 -14.84 26.07 23.56
CA GLU A 281 -13.84 25.13 24.06
C GLU A 281 -13.94 23.77 23.35
N MET A 282 -15.14 23.30 23.06
CA MET A 282 -15.36 22.08 22.28
C MET A 282 -14.84 22.24 20.84
N GLN A 283 -15.13 23.37 20.19
CA GLN A 283 -14.67 23.69 18.84
C GLN A 283 -13.15 23.85 18.75
N GLN A 284 -12.52 24.47 19.75
CA GLN A 284 -11.05 24.59 19.82
C GLN A 284 -10.37 23.24 20.05
N ALA A 285 -11.02 22.33 20.75
CA ALA A 285 -10.51 20.99 20.97
C ALA A 285 -10.67 20.06 19.76
N GLY A 286 -11.64 20.35 18.91
CA GLY A 286 -11.89 19.67 17.62
C GLY A 286 -11.74 20.67 16.48
N LYS A 287 -10.50 21.03 16.09
CA LYS A 287 -10.28 21.78 14.85
C LYS A 287 -10.65 20.93 13.64
N ALA A 288 -11.92 20.68 13.44
CA ALA A 288 -12.65 20.35 12.23
C ALA A 288 -14.03 19.76 12.62
N VAL A 289 -14.93 20.57 13.00
CA VAL A 289 -16.33 20.34 12.64
C VAL A 289 -16.52 21.12 11.35
N ASP A 290 -16.99 20.44 10.30
CA ASP A 290 -17.18 20.97 8.96
C ASP A 290 -17.56 22.45 8.95
N ALA A 291 -16.78 23.23 8.18
CA ALA A 291 -17.07 24.65 7.92
C ALA A 291 -18.38 24.87 7.12
N ASP A 292 -19.10 23.80 6.79
CA ASP A 292 -20.35 23.84 6.01
C ASP A 292 -21.64 23.91 6.83
N LYS A 293 -21.53 23.96 8.16
CA LYS A 293 -22.67 24.37 9.01
C LYS A 293 -22.33 25.67 9.70
N GLN A 294 -22.29 26.76 8.95
CA GLN A 294 -22.38 28.10 9.52
C GLN A 294 -23.65 28.22 10.37
N VAL A 295 -23.47 28.16 11.66
CA VAL A 295 -24.42 28.83 12.56
C VAL A 295 -24.21 30.31 12.31
N VAL A 296 -25.09 30.90 11.53
CA VAL A 296 -25.17 32.35 11.34
C VAL A 296 -25.56 32.93 12.69
N LEU A 297 -24.55 33.35 13.46
CA LEU A 297 -24.78 34.27 14.58
C LEU A 297 -25.02 35.62 13.91
N PHE A 298 -26.26 36.12 14.03
CA PHE A 298 -26.65 37.44 13.57
C PHE A 298 -25.75 38.47 14.25
N GLU A 299 -24.92 39.15 13.47
CA GLU A 299 -24.37 40.46 13.84
C GLU A 299 -25.54 41.42 13.73
N GLY A 300 -26.00 41.93 14.87
CA GLY A 300 -26.96 43.01 14.90
C GLY A 300 -26.23 44.29 14.47
N GLU A 301 -26.63 44.83 13.35
CA GLU A 301 -26.34 46.23 12.98
C GLU A 301 -27.11 47.14 13.89
N GLU A 302 -26.41 48.18 14.39
CA GLU A 302 -26.98 49.33 15.13
C GLU A 302 -27.99 50.12 14.27
#